data_ce1d30217664ec6c9c914209bde420f9
#
_entry.id   ce1d30217664ec6c9c914209bde420f9
#
_cell.length_a   1.000
_cell.length_b   1.000
_cell.length_c   1.000
_cell.angle_alpha   90.00
_cell.angle_beta   90.00
_cell.angle_gamma   90.00
#
_symmetry.space_group_name_H-M   'P 1'
#
loop_
_entity.id
_entity.type
_entity.pdbx_description
1 polymer ?
#
loop_
_entity_poly.entity_id
_entity_poly.type
_entity_poly.pdbx_seq_one_letter_code
_entity_poly.pdbx_strand_id
1 'polypeptide(L)'
;AWHRTYGFPALITNCSNNYGPFQFPEKLIPLMILNIIEEKKLPVYGDGRNVRDWLYVIDHCEALMTVLERGTAGQTYNIGGGAERQNIDVVHQLCDLLDQRLGRGGATTSRRLISFVTDRPGHDRRYAIDASKIHKELGWQPRFSFEQALAATVDWYLAHKPWIESVRSGEYRRWIEVHYGGARGKGTEGQRD
;
A
#
# COMPACT_ATOMS: atom_id res chain seq x y z
N ALA A 1 -26.55 -7.14 0.04
CA ALA A 1 -27.96 -6.93 0.45
C ALA A 1 -28.70 -6.07 -0.58
N TRP A 2 -28.23 -4.88 -0.88
CA TRP A 2 -28.87 -3.94 -1.83
C TRP A 2 -29.10 -4.54 -3.21
N HIS A 3 -28.12 -5.27 -3.75
CA HIS A 3 -28.28 -5.96 -5.02
C HIS A 3 -29.43 -6.98 -4.98
N ARG A 4 -29.49 -7.80 -3.94
CA ARG A 4 -30.54 -8.83 -3.80
C ARG A 4 -31.95 -8.25 -3.58
N THR A 5 -32.03 -7.13 -2.85
CA THR A 5 -33.31 -6.54 -2.46
C THR A 5 -33.88 -5.61 -3.52
N TYR A 6 -33.00 -4.82 -4.17
CA TYR A 6 -33.42 -3.72 -5.03
C TYR A 6 -32.85 -3.81 -6.47
N GLY A 7 -32.12 -4.88 -6.79
CA GLY A 7 -31.48 -5.00 -8.10
C GLY A 7 -30.34 -3.99 -8.33
N PHE A 8 -29.86 -3.34 -7.23
CA PHE A 8 -28.80 -2.33 -7.35
C PHE A 8 -27.53 -2.96 -7.96
N PRO A 9 -26.93 -2.37 -9.01
CA PRO A 9 -25.81 -2.96 -9.75
C PRO A 9 -24.48 -2.81 -8.99
N ALA A 10 -24.42 -3.37 -7.77
CA ALA A 10 -23.20 -3.32 -6.94
C ALA A 10 -22.14 -4.32 -7.41
N LEU A 11 -20.90 -3.89 -7.38
CA LEU A 11 -19.71 -4.72 -7.55
C LEU A 11 -18.84 -4.58 -6.30
N ILE A 12 -18.22 -5.67 -5.87
CA ILE A 12 -17.32 -5.67 -4.71
C ILE A 12 -15.93 -6.10 -5.17
N THR A 13 -14.91 -5.40 -4.72
CA THR A 13 -13.52 -5.80 -4.93
C THR A 13 -12.80 -5.94 -3.60
N ASN A 14 -11.93 -6.95 -3.49
CA ASN A 14 -10.97 -7.10 -2.39
C ASN A 14 -9.58 -7.13 -3.01
N CYS A 15 -8.63 -6.40 -2.45
CA CYS A 15 -7.28 -6.34 -2.99
C CYS A 15 -6.24 -6.83 -1.99
N SER A 16 -5.10 -7.27 -2.51
CA SER A 16 -3.90 -7.55 -1.73
C SER A 16 -3.14 -6.26 -1.33
N ASN A 17 -1.93 -6.38 -0.79
CA ASN A 17 -1.17 -5.23 -0.29
C ASN A 17 -0.73 -4.31 -1.42
N ASN A 18 -1.33 -3.13 -1.49
CA ASN A 18 -0.97 -2.13 -2.49
C ASN A 18 0.34 -1.43 -2.17
N TYR A 19 1.09 -1.05 -3.21
CA TYR A 19 2.25 -0.17 -3.13
C TYR A 19 2.39 0.64 -4.42
N GLY A 20 3.13 1.74 -4.37
CA GLY A 20 3.36 2.58 -5.54
C GLY A 20 3.31 4.08 -5.24
N PRO A 21 3.17 4.91 -6.27
CA PRO A 21 3.00 6.34 -6.16
C PRO A 21 1.90 6.75 -5.17
N PHE A 22 2.10 7.86 -4.48
CA PHE A 22 1.14 8.47 -3.55
C PHE A 22 0.76 7.63 -2.32
N GLN A 23 1.45 6.51 -2.04
CA GLN A 23 1.19 5.75 -0.82
C GLN A 23 1.68 6.52 0.41
N PHE A 24 0.82 6.61 1.44
CA PHE A 24 1.15 7.34 2.66
C PHE A 24 2.38 6.74 3.39
N PRO A 25 3.31 7.60 3.89
CA PRO A 25 4.64 7.16 4.37
C PRO A 25 4.67 6.33 5.66
N GLU A 26 3.54 5.91 6.21
CA GLU A 26 3.47 4.99 7.35
C GLU A 26 3.51 3.50 6.96
N LYS A 27 3.30 3.19 5.68
CA LYS A 27 3.31 1.81 5.18
C LYS A 27 4.73 1.34 4.88
N LEU A 28 4.93 0.01 4.86
CA LEU A 28 6.27 -0.61 4.81
C LEU A 28 7.16 0.00 3.71
N ILE A 29 6.72 -0.08 2.44
CA ILE A 29 7.56 0.33 1.31
C ILE A 29 7.92 1.82 1.37
N PRO A 30 6.97 2.77 1.46
CA PRO A 30 7.35 4.18 1.52
C PRO A 30 8.11 4.56 2.79
N LEU A 31 7.80 3.95 3.94
CA LEU A 31 8.55 4.18 5.17
C LEU A 31 10.02 3.78 5.02
N MET A 32 10.28 2.59 4.46
CA MET A 32 11.65 2.13 4.24
C MET A 32 12.39 3.03 3.24
N ILE A 33 11.74 3.44 2.14
CA ILE A 33 12.34 4.36 1.16
C ILE A 33 12.78 5.65 1.85
N LEU A 34 11.89 6.28 2.62
CA LEU A 34 12.21 7.55 3.28
C LEU A 34 13.28 7.39 4.36
N ASN A 35 13.20 6.33 5.16
CA ASN A 35 14.21 6.06 6.16
C ASN A 35 15.59 5.80 5.55
N ILE A 36 15.67 5.12 4.40
CA ILE A 36 16.92 4.91 3.68
C ILE A 36 17.49 6.25 3.18
N ILE A 37 16.66 7.11 2.59
CA ILE A 37 17.08 8.44 2.13
C ILE A 37 17.63 9.28 3.28
N GLU A 38 17.00 9.21 4.44
CA GLU A 38 17.34 9.97 5.65
C GLU A 38 18.36 9.27 6.56
N GLU A 39 18.92 8.13 6.16
CA GLU A 39 19.85 7.30 6.95
C GLU A 39 19.33 6.90 8.33
N LYS A 40 18.02 6.71 8.46
CA LYS A 40 17.36 6.26 9.68
C LYS A 40 17.25 4.73 9.73
N LYS A 41 17.03 4.19 10.95
CA LYS A 41 16.81 2.76 11.13
C LYS A 41 15.60 2.26 10.33
N LEU A 42 15.71 1.04 9.79
CA LEU A 42 14.68 0.32 9.05
C LEU A 42 14.04 -0.70 10.00
N PRO A 43 12.93 -0.38 10.68
CA PRO A 43 12.32 -1.27 11.64
C PRO A 43 11.64 -2.45 10.95
N VAL A 44 12.09 -3.67 11.20
CA VAL A 44 11.51 -4.90 10.69
C VAL A 44 10.90 -5.66 11.85
N TYR A 45 9.60 -5.94 11.78
CA TYR A 45 8.87 -6.66 12.82
C TYR A 45 9.28 -8.14 12.89
N GLY A 46 9.51 -8.65 14.11
CA GLY A 46 9.86 -10.04 14.37
C GLY A 46 11.11 -10.48 13.60
N ASP A 47 11.01 -11.57 12.85
CA ASP A 47 12.06 -12.09 11.98
C ASP A 47 11.98 -11.58 10.52
N GLY A 48 10.99 -10.74 10.23
CA GLY A 48 10.73 -10.21 8.89
C GLY A 48 10.17 -11.20 7.87
N ARG A 49 9.89 -12.45 8.27
CA ARG A 49 9.44 -13.52 7.36
C ARG A 49 7.93 -13.55 7.12
N ASN A 50 7.20 -12.54 7.57
CA ASN A 50 5.78 -12.41 7.24
C ASN A 50 5.64 -12.22 5.73
N VAL A 51 4.80 -13.05 5.10
CA VAL A 51 4.58 -13.05 3.65
C VAL A 51 3.38 -12.19 3.31
N ARG A 52 3.53 -11.35 2.29
CA ARG A 52 2.46 -10.52 1.71
C ARG A 52 2.43 -10.69 0.21
N ASP A 53 1.24 -10.68 -0.35
CA ASP A 53 1.05 -10.51 -1.79
C ASP A 53 1.03 -9.01 -2.10
N TRP A 54 1.92 -8.58 -3.00
CA TRP A 54 2.15 -7.17 -3.32
C TRP A 54 1.55 -6.82 -4.66
N LEU A 55 0.68 -5.80 -4.68
CA LEU A 55 -0.03 -5.33 -5.86
C LEU A 55 0.37 -3.89 -6.17
N TYR A 56 0.89 -3.66 -7.37
CA TYR A 56 1.22 -2.31 -7.82
C TYR A 56 -0.05 -1.48 -8.01
N VAL A 57 -0.05 -0.25 -7.50
CA VAL A 57 -1.27 0.59 -7.45
C VAL A 57 -1.83 0.89 -8.84
N ILE A 58 -0.99 1.01 -9.87
CA ILE A 58 -1.45 1.25 -11.26
C ILE A 58 -2.20 0.02 -11.80
N ASP A 59 -1.66 -1.17 -11.58
CA ASP A 59 -2.35 -2.42 -11.94
C ASP A 59 -3.67 -2.56 -11.19
N HIS A 60 -3.71 -2.16 -9.90
CA HIS A 60 -4.95 -2.15 -9.14
C HIS A 60 -5.99 -1.19 -9.72
N CYS A 61 -5.59 0.03 -10.09
CA CYS A 61 -6.51 0.98 -10.75
C CYS A 61 -7.06 0.42 -12.05
N GLU A 62 -6.23 -0.22 -12.87
CA GLU A 62 -6.68 -0.88 -14.11
C GLU A 62 -7.63 -2.06 -13.84
N ALA A 63 -7.37 -2.84 -12.78
CA ALA A 63 -8.29 -3.89 -12.34
C ALA A 63 -9.67 -3.32 -11.96
N LEU A 64 -9.69 -2.23 -11.19
CA LEU A 64 -10.93 -1.55 -10.81
C LEU A 64 -11.72 -1.07 -12.02
N MET A 65 -11.06 -0.44 -13.00
CA MET A 65 -11.70 -0.03 -14.25
C MET A 65 -12.23 -1.24 -15.04
N THR A 66 -11.46 -2.31 -15.12
CA THR A 66 -11.87 -3.56 -15.75
C THR A 66 -13.11 -4.17 -15.09
N VAL A 67 -13.16 -4.18 -13.75
CA VAL A 67 -14.33 -4.68 -13.00
C VAL A 67 -15.53 -3.77 -13.21
N LEU A 68 -15.34 -2.45 -13.22
CA LEU A 68 -16.42 -1.49 -13.45
C LEU A 68 -17.05 -1.65 -14.84
N GLU A 69 -16.24 -1.85 -15.87
CA GLU A 69 -16.69 -1.91 -17.26
C GLU A 69 -17.24 -3.29 -17.67
N ARG A 70 -16.68 -4.37 -17.12
CA ARG A 70 -16.96 -5.74 -17.58
C ARG A 70 -17.42 -6.70 -16.49
N GLY A 71 -17.40 -6.28 -15.24
CA GLY A 71 -17.83 -7.12 -14.10
C GLY A 71 -19.33 -7.38 -14.10
N THR A 72 -19.73 -8.54 -13.62
CA THR A 72 -21.12 -8.90 -13.44
C THR A 72 -21.67 -8.32 -12.15
N ALA A 73 -22.76 -7.55 -12.23
CA ALA A 73 -23.40 -6.97 -11.04
C ALA A 73 -23.75 -8.02 -9.98
N GLY A 74 -23.58 -7.68 -8.72
CA GLY A 74 -23.78 -8.58 -7.57
C GLY A 74 -22.59 -9.49 -7.28
N GLN A 75 -21.54 -9.48 -8.11
CA GLN A 75 -20.35 -10.32 -7.94
C GLN A 75 -19.25 -9.64 -7.14
N THR A 76 -18.37 -10.48 -6.56
CA THR A 76 -17.15 -10.06 -5.88
C THR A 76 -15.94 -10.52 -6.70
N TYR A 77 -14.97 -9.63 -6.87
CA TYR A 77 -13.70 -9.91 -7.55
C TYR A 77 -12.52 -9.63 -6.62
N ASN A 78 -11.71 -10.64 -6.41
CA ASN A 78 -10.43 -10.48 -5.72
C ASN A 78 -9.37 -9.99 -6.72
N ILE A 79 -8.54 -9.04 -6.30
CA ILE A 79 -7.49 -8.42 -7.10
C ILE A 79 -6.16 -8.63 -6.36
N GLY A 80 -5.33 -9.52 -6.86
CA GLY A 80 -4.02 -9.88 -6.30
C GLY A 80 -2.88 -9.57 -7.25
N GLY A 81 -1.71 -9.29 -6.69
CA GLY A 81 -0.49 -9.05 -7.47
C GLY A 81 0.19 -10.32 -7.94
N GLY A 82 -0.11 -11.47 -7.34
CA GLY A 82 0.58 -12.74 -7.60
C GLY A 82 2.06 -12.70 -7.20
N ALA A 83 2.42 -11.75 -6.34
CA ALA A 83 3.80 -11.44 -5.98
C ALA A 83 4.02 -11.60 -4.47
N GLU A 84 3.90 -12.85 -3.99
CA GLU A 84 4.16 -13.16 -2.58
C GLU A 84 5.65 -13.01 -2.25
N ARG A 85 5.97 -12.16 -1.27
CA ARG A 85 7.34 -11.89 -0.80
C ARG A 85 7.35 -11.80 0.72
N GLN A 86 8.45 -12.24 1.33
CA GLN A 86 8.72 -11.93 2.74
C GLN A 86 9.03 -10.45 2.90
N ASN A 87 8.60 -9.85 4.00
CA ASN A 87 8.86 -8.43 4.26
C ASN A 87 10.36 -8.11 4.26
N ILE A 88 11.19 -8.99 4.81
CA ILE A 88 12.65 -8.80 4.83
C ILE A 88 13.25 -8.78 3.41
N ASP A 89 12.74 -9.60 2.49
CA ASP A 89 13.22 -9.62 1.11
C ASP A 89 12.87 -8.32 0.38
N VAL A 90 11.67 -7.78 0.65
CA VAL A 90 11.27 -6.47 0.13
C VAL A 90 12.19 -5.36 0.65
N VAL A 91 12.51 -5.38 1.95
CA VAL A 91 13.44 -4.40 2.56
C VAL A 91 14.84 -4.52 1.96
N HIS A 92 15.35 -5.73 1.74
CA HIS A 92 16.64 -5.93 1.07
C HIS A 92 16.65 -5.36 -0.34
N GLN A 93 15.61 -5.64 -1.14
CA GLN A 93 15.51 -5.11 -2.50
C GLN A 93 15.42 -3.58 -2.52
N LEU A 94 14.70 -2.97 -1.57
CA LEU A 94 14.66 -1.51 -1.43
C LEU A 94 16.03 -0.92 -1.09
N CYS A 95 16.78 -1.56 -0.17
CA CYS A 95 18.15 -1.15 0.14
C CYS A 95 19.00 -1.19 -1.12
N ASP A 96 19.00 -2.30 -1.86
CA ASP A 96 19.85 -2.48 -3.05
C ASP A 96 19.50 -1.46 -4.16
N LEU A 97 18.19 -1.25 -4.41
CA LEU A 97 17.74 -0.27 -5.39
C LEU A 97 18.14 1.16 -5.02
N LEU A 98 17.93 1.56 -3.77
CA LEU A 98 18.25 2.90 -3.30
C LEU A 98 19.78 3.13 -3.22
N ASP A 99 20.55 2.13 -2.80
CA ASP A 99 21.99 2.20 -2.81
C ASP A 99 22.53 2.42 -4.23
N GLN A 100 21.97 1.72 -5.22
CA GLN A 100 22.30 1.93 -6.63
C GLN A 100 21.96 3.36 -7.09
N ARG A 101 20.78 3.89 -6.74
CA ARG A 101 20.34 5.25 -7.13
C ARG A 101 21.12 6.35 -6.45
N LEU A 102 21.57 6.11 -5.21
CA LEU A 102 22.27 7.08 -4.38
C LEU A 102 23.82 6.93 -4.43
N GLY A 103 24.34 5.99 -5.22
CA GLY A 103 25.78 5.74 -5.34
C GLY A 103 26.41 5.23 -4.04
N ARG A 104 25.67 4.48 -3.23
CA ARG A 104 26.17 3.92 -1.96
C ARG A 104 26.76 2.53 -2.18
N GLY A 105 27.78 2.18 -1.38
CA GLY A 105 28.43 0.87 -1.43
C GLY A 105 29.38 0.62 -0.26
N GLY A 106 29.89 -0.60 -0.12
CA GLY A 106 30.78 -0.99 0.96
C GLY A 106 30.17 -0.72 2.35
N ALA A 107 30.88 0.04 3.17
CA ALA A 107 30.44 0.39 4.53
C ALA A 107 29.20 1.31 4.60
N THR A 108 28.79 1.92 3.47
CA THR A 108 27.65 2.85 3.40
C THR A 108 26.37 2.20 2.90
N THR A 109 26.33 0.88 2.68
CA THR A 109 25.13 0.18 2.23
C THR A 109 23.97 0.34 3.21
N SER A 110 22.77 0.53 2.66
CA SER A 110 21.57 0.78 3.47
C SER A 110 21.11 -0.42 4.30
N ARG A 111 21.55 -1.64 3.94
CA ARG A 111 21.25 -2.85 4.72
C ARG A 111 21.73 -2.78 6.17
N ARG A 112 22.80 -1.98 6.48
CA ARG A 112 23.27 -1.72 7.84
C ARG A 112 22.26 -1.04 8.74
N LEU A 113 21.25 -0.40 8.15
CA LEU A 113 20.21 0.31 8.87
C LEU A 113 19.08 -0.61 9.36
N ILE A 114 19.03 -1.86 8.89
CA ILE A 114 17.99 -2.82 9.28
C ILE A 114 18.08 -3.07 10.79
N SER A 115 16.93 -2.95 11.47
CA SER A 115 16.80 -3.15 12.90
C SER A 115 15.55 -3.98 13.18
N PHE A 116 15.73 -5.19 13.70
CA PHE A 116 14.61 -6.03 14.08
C PHE A 116 13.97 -5.49 15.37
N VAL A 117 12.66 -5.40 15.37
CA VAL A 117 11.85 -4.91 16.49
C VAL A 117 10.83 -5.96 16.92
N THR A 118 10.32 -5.86 18.15
CA THR A 118 9.30 -6.77 18.68
C THR A 118 8.10 -6.82 17.73
N ASP A 119 7.66 -8.04 17.40
CA ASP A 119 6.49 -8.22 16.55
C ASP A 119 5.21 -7.79 17.28
N ARG A 120 4.23 -7.33 16.51
CA ARG A 120 2.92 -6.94 17.08
C ARG A 120 2.07 -8.18 17.38
N PRO A 121 1.27 -8.17 18.44
CA PRO A 121 0.33 -9.25 18.73
C PRO A 121 -0.62 -9.49 17.55
N GLY A 122 -0.87 -10.77 17.23
CA GLY A 122 -1.80 -11.16 16.16
C GLY A 122 -1.32 -10.81 14.75
N HIS A 123 -0.01 -10.70 14.52
CA HIS A 123 0.53 -10.41 13.20
C HIS A 123 0.44 -11.65 12.29
N ASP A 124 -0.39 -11.57 11.24
CA ASP A 124 -0.56 -12.65 10.28
C ASP A 124 0.77 -13.08 9.65
N ARG A 125 1.08 -14.38 9.72
CA ARG A 125 2.29 -14.93 9.11
C ARG A 125 2.27 -14.84 7.59
N ARG A 126 1.11 -15.10 6.98
CA ARG A 126 0.92 -15.01 5.52
C ARG A 126 -0.44 -14.41 5.21
N TYR A 127 -0.44 -13.45 4.30
CA TYR A 127 -1.62 -12.85 3.73
C TYR A 127 -1.48 -12.82 2.20
N ALA A 128 -2.34 -13.59 1.52
CA ALA A 128 -2.40 -13.66 0.07
C ALA A 128 -3.85 -13.83 -0.37
N ILE A 129 -4.13 -13.52 -1.63
CA ILE A 129 -5.46 -13.55 -2.19
C ILE A 129 -5.48 -14.36 -3.49
N ASP A 130 -6.54 -15.13 -3.71
CA ASP A 130 -6.77 -15.81 -4.98
C ASP A 130 -7.51 -14.89 -5.95
N ALA A 131 -6.80 -14.45 -6.99
CA ALA A 131 -7.30 -13.59 -8.06
C ALA A 131 -7.70 -14.37 -9.32
N SER A 132 -7.84 -15.70 -9.25
CA SER A 132 -8.14 -16.55 -10.43
C SER A 132 -9.45 -16.19 -11.12
N LYS A 133 -10.45 -15.71 -10.38
CA LYS A 133 -11.76 -15.33 -10.91
C LYS A 133 -11.67 -14.14 -11.86
N ILE A 134 -11.02 -13.05 -11.44
CA ILE A 134 -10.89 -11.85 -12.29
C ILE A 134 -10.11 -12.18 -13.56
N HIS A 135 -9.08 -13.02 -13.45
CA HIS A 135 -8.32 -13.48 -14.61
C HIS A 135 -9.19 -14.29 -15.60
N LYS A 136 -9.94 -15.28 -15.10
CA LYS A 136 -10.77 -16.16 -15.92
C LYS A 136 -11.95 -15.45 -16.58
N GLU A 137 -12.65 -14.59 -15.81
CA GLU A 137 -13.90 -13.98 -16.27
C GLU A 137 -13.66 -12.67 -17.01
N LEU A 138 -12.65 -11.87 -16.60
CA LEU A 138 -12.42 -10.54 -17.16
C LEU A 138 -11.10 -10.42 -17.92
N GLY A 139 -10.26 -11.46 -17.93
CA GLY A 139 -8.97 -11.48 -18.62
C GLY A 139 -7.92 -10.54 -18.03
N TRP A 140 -8.16 -9.99 -16.83
CA TRP A 140 -7.21 -9.08 -16.19
C TRP A 140 -6.11 -9.85 -15.46
N GLN A 141 -4.88 -9.35 -15.57
CA GLN A 141 -3.71 -9.75 -14.78
C GLN A 141 -2.75 -8.57 -14.61
N PRO A 142 -1.90 -8.56 -13.57
CA PRO A 142 -0.89 -7.52 -13.41
C PRO A 142 0.01 -7.42 -14.63
N ARG A 143 0.32 -6.19 -15.08
CA ARG A 143 1.21 -5.94 -16.24
C ARG A 143 2.66 -5.80 -15.84
N PHE A 144 2.93 -5.34 -14.60
CA PHE A 144 4.27 -5.11 -14.13
C PHE A 144 4.75 -6.26 -13.25
N SER A 145 6.00 -6.69 -13.42
CA SER A 145 6.64 -7.53 -12.42
C SER A 145 6.83 -6.75 -11.12
N PHE A 146 6.96 -7.47 -10.00
CA PHE A 146 7.21 -6.83 -8.70
C PHE A 146 8.47 -5.95 -8.76
N GLU A 147 9.53 -6.44 -9.38
CA GLU A 147 10.81 -5.76 -9.48
C GLU A 147 10.72 -4.46 -10.32
N GLN A 148 10.01 -4.51 -11.44
CA GLN A 148 9.78 -3.32 -12.29
C GLN A 148 8.98 -2.26 -11.53
N ALA A 149 7.88 -2.67 -10.89
CA ALA A 149 7.01 -1.76 -10.15
C ALA A 149 7.69 -1.21 -8.88
N LEU A 150 8.52 -2.02 -8.20
CA LEU A 150 9.28 -1.55 -7.04
C LEU A 150 10.32 -0.50 -7.44
N ALA A 151 11.04 -0.72 -8.55
CA ALA A 151 11.99 0.26 -9.08
C ALA A 151 11.28 1.57 -9.47
N ALA A 152 10.15 1.48 -10.21
CA ALA A 152 9.33 2.65 -10.55
C ALA A 152 8.82 3.39 -9.31
N THR A 153 8.45 2.66 -8.23
CA THR A 153 8.04 3.26 -6.96
C THR A 153 9.19 4.03 -6.32
N VAL A 154 10.39 3.44 -6.24
CA VAL A 154 11.58 4.12 -5.70
C VAL A 154 11.88 5.40 -6.50
N ASP A 155 11.91 5.31 -7.82
CA ASP A 155 12.17 6.45 -8.70
C ASP A 155 11.12 7.55 -8.52
N TRP A 156 9.84 7.18 -8.33
CA TRP A 156 8.79 8.14 -8.03
C TRP A 156 9.02 8.90 -6.71
N TYR A 157 9.36 8.21 -5.61
CA TYR A 157 9.64 8.87 -4.33
C TYR A 157 10.86 9.78 -4.40
N LEU A 158 11.91 9.39 -5.12
CA LEU A 158 13.09 10.24 -5.32
C LEU A 158 12.77 11.54 -6.08
N ALA A 159 11.82 11.48 -7.03
CA ALA A 159 11.42 12.62 -7.85
C ALA A 159 10.37 13.55 -7.19
N HIS A 160 9.60 13.09 -6.18
CA HIS A 160 8.44 13.81 -5.65
C HIS A 160 8.63 14.30 -4.20
N LYS A 161 9.80 14.87 -3.90
CA LYS A 161 10.11 15.44 -2.57
C LYS A 161 9.09 16.44 -2.06
N PRO A 162 8.58 17.41 -2.87
CA PRO A 162 7.59 18.37 -2.39
C PRO A 162 6.28 17.71 -1.90
N TRP A 163 5.83 16.65 -2.58
CA TRP A 163 4.67 15.89 -2.12
C TRP A 163 4.92 15.20 -0.78
N ILE A 164 6.10 14.58 -0.63
CA ILE A 164 6.51 13.91 0.61
C ILE A 164 6.53 14.90 1.77
N GLU A 165 7.10 16.07 1.57
CA GLU A 165 7.18 17.15 2.57
C GLU A 165 5.78 17.62 2.97
N SER A 166 4.89 17.88 2.01
CA SER A 166 3.50 18.27 2.25
C SER A 166 2.74 17.24 3.09
N VAL A 167 2.86 15.95 2.76
CA VAL A 167 2.20 14.88 3.52
C VAL A 167 2.77 14.75 4.95
N ARG A 168 4.08 14.93 5.12
CA ARG A 168 4.77 14.79 6.42
C ARG A 168 4.59 15.99 7.34
N SER A 169 4.48 17.21 6.77
CA SER A 169 4.28 18.44 7.55
C SER A 169 2.95 18.48 8.30
N GLY A 170 2.03 17.61 7.95
CA GLY A 170 0.69 17.56 8.51
C GLY A 170 -0.23 18.69 7.99
N GLU A 171 0.18 19.43 6.96
CA GLU A 171 -0.64 20.48 6.33
C GLU A 171 -2.00 19.92 5.89
N TYR A 172 -2.01 18.71 5.35
CA TYR A 172 -3.25 18.02 5.01
C TYR A 172 -4.18 17.82 6.22
N ARG A 173 -3.64 17.44 7.38
CA ARG A 173 -4.44 17.29 8.62
C ARG A 173 -4.99 18.63 9.08
N ARG A 174 -4.16 19.67 9.05
CA ARG A 174 -4.56 21.03 9.39
C ARG A 174 -5.63 21.55 8.43
N TRP A 175 -5.49 21.27 7.13
CA TRP A 175 -6.49 21.64 6.12
C TRP A 175 -7.84 20.94 6.39
N ILE A 176 -7.84 19.65 6.73
CA ILE A 176 -9.05 18.92 7.12
C ILE A 176 -9.68 19.52 8.39
N GLU A 177 -8.89 19.81 9.42
CA GLU A 177 -9.39 20.44 10.65
C GLU A 177 -10.06 21.79 10.37
N VAL A 178 -9.44 22.62 9.52
CA VAL A 178 -9.98 23.93 9.15
C VAL A 178 -11.28 23.81 8.35
N HIS A 179 -11.36 22.86 7.41
CA HIS A 179 -12.48 22.81 6.47
C HIS A 179 -13.60 21.84 6.89
N TYR A 180 -13.29 20.84 7.73
CA TYR A 180 -14.23 19.79 8.15
C TYR A 180 -14.28 19.59 9.67
N GLY A 181 -13.38 20.17 10.46
CA GLY A 181 -13.32 20.01 11.91
C GLY A 181 -14.49 20.64 12.67
N GLY A 182 -15.22 21.55 12.04
CA GLY A 182 -16.41 22.18 12.61
C GLY A 182 -17.70 21.35 12.59
N ALA A 183 -17.69 20.18 11.96
CA ALA A 183 -18.88 19.33 11.78
C ALA A 183 -19.09 18.26 12.86
N ARG A 184 -18.16 18.10 13.83
CA ARG A 184 -18.30 17.16 14.94
C ARG A 184 -18.48 17.89 16.27
N GLY A 185 -19.67 18.40 16.53
CA GLY A 185 -19.93 18.97 17.84
C GLY A 185 -21.21 19.76 17.97
N LYS A 186 -22.36 19.15 17.68
CA LYS A 186 -23.65 19.48 18.31
C LYS A 186 -24.57 18.26 18.18
N GLY A 187 -24.17 17.17 18.84
CA GLY A 187 -25.15 16.18 19.26
C GLY A 187 -25.96 16.83 20.37
N THR A 188 -27.22 17.11 20.10
CA THR A 188 -28.22 17.55 21.05
C THR A 188 -28.26 16.60 22.24
N GLU A 189 -27.80 17.06 23.41
CA GLU A 189 -28.23 16.50 24.68
C GLU A 189 -29.73 16.72 24.75
N GLY A 190 -30.49 15.66 24.50
CA GLY A 190 -31.91 15.62 24.80
C GLY A 190 -32.10 15.63 26.29
N GLN A 191 -32.59 16.72 26.82
CA GLN A 191 -33.24 16.78 28.11
C GLN A 191 -34.28 15.67 28.18
N ARG A 192 -34.14 14.79 29.14
CA ARG A 192 -35.22 13.95 29.65
C ARG A 192 -35.71 14.59 30.92
N ASP A 193 -36.87 15.16 30.85
CA ASP A 193 -37.79 15.35 32.01
C ASP A 193 -38.53 14.05 32.29
#